data_bdc130ac06a6071426e1b653afb25e46
#
_entry.id   bdc130ac06a6071426e1b653afb25e46
#
_cell.length_a   1.000
_cell.length_b   1.000
_cell.length_c   1.000
_cell.angle_alpha   90.00
_cell.angle_beta   90.00
_cell.angle_gamma   90.00
#
_symmetry.space_group_name_H-M   'P 1'
#
loop_
_entity.id
_entity.type
_entity.pdbx_description
1 polymer ?
#
loop_
_entity_poly.entity_id
_entity_poly.type
_entity_poly.pdbx_seq_one_letter_code
_entity_poly.pdbx_strand_id
1 'polypeptide(L)'
;MANIETQAPELVEKVVAINRVSKTVKGGRIMKFAALVVVGDGNGTVGFGLGKSGEVPDAIRKGIEDAKKNLKKIALKGTTIPHEIVGEFGAGRVLMKPAAPGTGVIAGGPVRAVIEVAGIKDIRTKSLRSNNPCNVVRATIDGLVNCTSAKDVAAKRGKSVKEILG
;
A
#
# COMPACT_ATOMS: atom_id res chain seq x y z
N MET A 1 -36.72 1.41 15.82
CA MET A 1 -35.43 0.69 15.71
C MET A 1 -34.79 1.13 14.39
N ALA A 2 -33.83 2.04 14.44
CA ALA A 2 -33.15 2.51 13.25
C ALA A 2 -32.12 1.46 12.83
N ASN A 3 -32.30 0.86 11.67
CA ASN A 3 -31.27 0.05 11.02
C ASN A 3 -30.11 0.97 10.65
N ILE A 4 -29.02 0.91 11.41
CA ILE A 4 -27.74 1.48 11.00
C ILE A 4 -27.19 0.49 9.97
N GLU A 5 -27.52 0.70 8.71
CA GLU A 5 -26.79 0.07 7.61
C GLU A 5 -25.36 0.61 7.66
N THR A 6 -24.48 -0.19 8.23
CA THR A 6 -23.03 0.03 8.17
C THR A 6 -22.65 -0.17 6.71
N GLN A 7 -22.65 0.90 5.92
CA GLN A 7 -22.09 0.87 4.56
C GLN A 7 -20.64 0.42 4.69
N ALA A 8 -20.36 -0.76 4.18
CA ALA A 8 -18.98 -1.23 4.07
C ALA A 8 -18.19 -0.18 3.27
N PRO A 9 -17.00 0.24 3.72
CA PRO A 9 -16.23 1.27 3.02
C PRO A 9 -16.01 0.82 1.59
N GLU A 10 -16.32 1.70 0.65
CA GLU A 10 -16.11 1.46 -0.78
C GLU A 10 -14.61 1.34 -1.03
N LEU A 11 -14.14 0.14 -1.33
CA LEU A 11 -12.73 -0.14 -1.53
C LEU A 11 -12.34 0.15 -2.98
N VAL A 12 -11.41 1.06 -3.15
CA VAL A 12 -10.77 1.35 -4.45
C VAL A 12 -9.74 0.26 -4.75
N GLU A 13 -9.84 -0.33 -5.93
CA GLU A 13 -8.98 -1.41 -6.38
C GLU A 13 -8.09 -0.93 -7.53
N LYS A 14 -6.78 -1.21 -7.48
CA LYS A 14 -5.83 -0.80 -8.52
C LYS A 14 -4.88 -1.94 -8.88
N VAL A 15 -4.85 -2.29 -10.16
CA VAL A 15 -3.91 -3.28 -10.69
C VAL A 15 -2.56 -2.59 -10.93
N VAL A 16 -1.51 -3.10 -10.30
CA VAL A 16 -0.14 -2.55 -10.40
C VAL A 16 0.62 -3.17 -11.55
N ALA A 17 0.58 -4.49 -11.67
CA ALA A 17 1.29 -5.22 -12.71
C ALA A 17 0.62 -6.56 -13.02
N ILE A 18 0.64 -6.95 -14.28
CA ILE A 18 0.21 -8.26 -14.76
C ILE A 18 1.39 -8.87 -15.50
N ASN A 19 1.82 -10.05 -15.07
CA ASN A 19 2.93 -10.76 -15.67
C ASN A 19 2.50 -12.16 -16.11
N ARG A 20 2.94 -12.58 -17.29
CA ARG A 20 2.81 -13.98 -17.73
C ARG A 20 3.92 -14.80 -17.08
N VAL A 21 3.54 -15.81 -16.33
CA VAL A 21 4.46 -16.72 -15.62
C VAL A 21 4.30 -18.14 -16.11
N SER A 22 5.34 -18.96 -16.02
CA SER A 22 5.28 -20.36 -16.44
C SER A 22 5.88 -21.27 -15.39
N LYS A 23 5.33 -22.48 -15.28
CA LYS A 23 5.90 -23.59 -14.52
C LYS A 23 6.30 -24.67 -15.50
N THR A 24 7.57 -25.07 -15.49
CA THR A 24 8.09 -26.17 -16.30
C THR A 24 7.77 -27.50 -15.62
N VAL A 25 7.13 -28.40 -16.36
CA VAL A 25 6.77 -29.76 -15.94
C VAL A 25 7.29 -30.77 -16.95
N LYS A 26 7.22 -32.09 -16.66
CA LYS A 26 7.72 -33.15 -17.54
C LYS A 26 7.13 -33.10 -18.96
N GLY A 27 5.90 -32.64 -19.15
CA GLY A 27 5.22 -32.54 -20.43
C GLY A 27 5.33 -31.19 -21.12
N GLY A 28 6.10 -30.22 -20.59
CA GLY A 28 6.26 -28.89 -21.19
C GLY A 28 6.11 -27.75 -20.17
N ARG A 29 5.49 -26.62 -20.58
CA ARG A 29 5.33 -25.42 -19.75
C ARG A 29 3.85 -25.12 -19.52
N ILE A 30 3.44 -25.01 -18.27
CA ILE A 30 2.10 -24.53 -17.91
C ILE A 30 2.17 -23.03 -17.73
N MET A 31 1.48 -22.29 -18.60
CA MET A 31 1.40 -20.82 -18.56
C MET A 31 0.30 -20.37 -17.64
N LYS A 32 0.57 -19.30 -16.85
CA LYS A 32 -0.41 -18.61 -16.01
C LYS A 32 -0.15 -17.10 -16.02
N PHE A 33 -1.12 -16.33 -15.56
CA PHE A 33 -0.99 -14.89 -15.33
C PHE A 33 -0.90 -14.63 -13.82
N ALA A 34 0.01 -13.74 -13.45
CA ALA A 34 0.14 -13.23 -12.08
C ALA A 34 -0.24 -11.75 -12.09
N ALA A 35 -1.26 -11.38 -11.31
CA ALA A 35 -1.70 -10.01 -11.13
C ALA A 35 -1.33 -9.53 -9.73
N LEU A 36 -0.61 -8.41 -9.65
CA LEU A 36 -0.35 -7.68 -8.40
C LEU A 36 -1.39 -6.58 -8.27
N VAL A 37 -2.17 -6.62 -7.21
CA VAL A 37 -3.28 -5.71 -6.96
C VAL A 37 -3.10 -5.03 -5.61
N VAL A 38 -3.50 -3.76 -5.52
CA VAL A 38 -3.57 -2.97 -4.30
C VAL A 38 -5.01 -2.52 -4.08
N VAL A 39 -5.47 -2.58 -2.86
CA VAL A 39 -6.84 -2.21 -2.45
C VAL A 39 -6.77 -1.29 -1.24
N GLY A 40 -7.65 -0.29 -1.16
CA GLY A 40 -7.75 0.59 0.01
C GLY A 40 -9.03 1.42 0.02
N ASP A 41 -9.28 2.07 1.14
CA ASP A 41 -10.49 2.85 1.40
C ASP A 41 -10.34 4.37 1.16
N GLY A 42 -9.15 4.81 0.71
CA GLY A 42 -8.85 6.23 0.59
C GLY A 42 -8.73 7.00 1.92
N ASN A 43 -8.84 6.32 3.06
CA ASN A 43 -8.86 6.90 4.41
C ASN A 43 -7.79 6.29 5.34
N GLY A 44 -6.70 5.83 4.78
CA GLY A 44 -5.58 5.28 5.54
C GLY A 44 -5.64 3.78 5.77
N THR A 45 -6.45 3.03 5.01
CA THR A 45 -6.40 1.57 4.99
C THR A 45 -5.93 1.10 3.62
N VAL A 46 -4.93 0.24 3.58
CA VAL A 46 -4.37 -0.28 2.33
C VAL A 46 -3.95 -1.74 2.50
N GLY A 47 -4.16 -2.52 1.46
CA GLY A 47 -3.70 -3.90 1.35
C GLY A 47 -3.16 -4.21 -0.03
N PHE A 48 -2.41 -5.27 -0.15
CA PHE A 48 -1.96 -5.79 -1.43
C PHE A 48 -2.19 -7.29 -1.51
N GLY A 49 -2.38 -7.78 -2.73
CA GLY A 49 -2.54 -9.19 -2.99
C GLY A 49 -1.91 -9.61 -4.31
N LEU A 50 -1.54 -10.87 -4.39
CA LEU A 50 -0.99 -11.49 -5.58
C LEU A 50 -1.84 -12.67 -6.03
N GLY A 51 -2.64 -12.47 -7.08
CA GLY A 51 -3.44 -13.52 -7.70
C GLY A 51 -2.73 -14.19 -8.86
N LYS A 52 -2.92 -15.51 -8.99
CA LYS A 52 -2.42 -16.29 -10.13
C LYS A 52 -3.54 -17.17 -10.69
N SER A 53 -3.76 -17.11 -12.01
CA SER A 53 -4.75 -17.94 -12.71
C SER A 53 -4.33 -18.22 -14.17
N GLY A 54 -5.06 -19.12 -14.85
CA GLY A 54 -4.90 -19.32 -16.29
C GLY A 54 -5.39 -18.14 -17.11
N GLU A 55 -6.34 -17.37 -16.59
CA GLU A 55 -6.93 -16.19 -17.22
C GLU A 55 -6.64 -14.93 -16.41
N VAL A 56 -6.54 -13.78 -17.11
CA VAL A 56 -6.23 -12.49 -16.49
C VAL A 56 -7.33 -12.02 -15.54
N PRO A 57 -8.64 -12.04 -15.89
CA PRO A 57 -9.71 -11.59 -15.00
C PRO A 57 -9.73 -12.37 -13.68
N ASP A 58 -9.55 -13.68 -13.75
CA ASP A 58 -9.49 -14.54 -12.57
C ASP A 58 -8.27 -14.28 -11.69
N ALA A 59 -7.12 -13.99 -12.31
CA ALA A 59 -5.91 -13.62 -11.58
C ALA A 59 -6.13 -12.30 -10.81
N ILE A 60 -6.78 -11.31 -11.42
CA ILE A 60 -7.11 -10.03 -10.79
C ILE A 60 -8.08 -10.27 -9.62
N ARG A 61 -9.18 -10.99 -9.83
CA ARG A 61 -10.16 -11.31 -8.77
C ARG A 61 -9.52 -11.98 -7.56
N LYS A 62 -8.69 -12.99 -7.77
CA LYS A 62 -7.93 -13.65 -6.70
C LYS A 62 -6.96 -12.70 -6.00
N GLY A 63 -6.33 -11.79 -6.75
CA GLY A 63 -5.47 -10.75 -6.19
C GLY A 63 -6.23 -9.77 -5.29
N ILE A 64 -7.43 -9.36 -5.68
CA ILE A 64 -8.33 -8.51 -4.88
C ILE A 64 -8.75 -9.22 -3.59
N GLU A 65 -9.17 -10.48 -3.67
CA GLU A 65 -9.55 -11.27 -2.49
C GLU A 65 -8.38 -11.43 -1.51
N ASP A 66 -7.16 -11.66 -2.00
CA ASP A 66 -5.96 -11.74 -1.18
C ASP A 66 -5.61 -10.38 -0.56
N ALA A 67 -5.73 -9.27 -1.32
CA ALA A 67 -5.51 -7.92 -0.82
C ALA A 67 -6.50 -7.55 0.30
N LYS A 68 -7.78 -7.91 0.17
CA LYS A 68 -8.83 -7.68 1.18
C LYS A 68 -8.56 -8.40 2.50
N LYS A 69 -7.87 -9.53 2.47
CA LYS A 69 -7.45 -10.26 3.69
C LYS A 69 -6.27 -9.61 4.40
N ASN A 70 -5.45 -8.84 3.66
CA ASN A 70 -4.20 -8.25 4.13
C ASN A 70 -4.31 -6.73 4.33
N LEU A 71 -5.48 -6.20 4.63
CA LEU A 71 -5.67 -4.77 4.89
C LEU A 71 -4.92 -4.33 6.16
N LYS A 72 -4.19 -3.23 6.06
CA LYS A 72 -3.43 -2.62 7.15
C LYS A 72 -3.79 -1.15 7.29
N LYS A 73 -3.89 -0.69 8.53
CA LYS A 73 -4.11 0.71 8.85
C LYS A 73 -2.79 1.47 8.89
N ILE A 74 -2.76 2.67 8.33
CA ILE A 74 -1.61 3.56 8.28
C ILE A 74 -1.91 4.87 8.99
N ALA A 75 -0.88 5.48 9.59
CA ALA A 75 -1.01 6.78 10.23
C ALA A 75 -0.92 7.90 9.19
N LEU A 76 -1.95 8.74 9.11
CA LEU A 76 -1.98 9.92 8.26
C LEU A 76 -1.91 11.20 9.11
N LYS A 77 -1.30 12.26 8.54
CA LYS A 77 -1.31 13.62 9.08
C LYS A 77 -1.87 14.58 8.03
N GLY A 78 -3.19 14.83 8.11
CA GLY A 78 -3.87 15.61 7.08
C GLY A 78 -3.81 14.93 5.70
N THR A 79 -3.18 15.56 4.72
CA THR A 79 -3.04 15.05 3.35
C THR A 79 -1.77 14.25 3.09
N THR A 80 -0.89 14.11 4.11
CA THR A 80 0.43 13.51 4.00
C THR A 80 0.74 12.52 5.13
N ILE A 81 1.96 11.99 5.17
CA ILE A 81 2.47 11.12 6.24
C ILE A 81 3.03 11.93 7.41
N PRO A 82 3.06 11.38 8.65
CA PRO A 82 3.53 12.10 9.84
C PRO A 82 4.99 12.52 9.81
N HIS A 83 5.87 11.67 9.27
CA HIS A 83 7.32 11.88 9.23
C HIS A 83 7.97 11.15 8.06
N GLU A 84 9.23 11.48 7.78
CA GLU A 84 10.05 10.75 6.81
C GLU A 84 10.29 9.32 7.28
N ILE A 85 10.16 8.37 6.36
CA ILE A 85 10.41 6.96 6.62
C ILE A 85 10.97 6.25 5.39
N VAL A 86 11.75 5.21 5.66
CA VAL A 86 12.23 4.27 4.65
C VAL A 86 11.56 2.92 4.91
N GLY A 87 10.80 2.45 3.95
CA GLY A 87 10.23 1.10 3.99
C GLY A 87 11.15 0.11 3.29
N GLU A 88 11.27 -1.09 3.84
CA GLU A 88 12.15 -2.14 3.32
C GLU A 88 11.43 -3.47 3.24
N PHE A 89 11.60 -4.17 2.11
CA PHE A 89 11.14 -5.54 1.96
C PHE A 89 12.00 -6.27 0.92
N GLY A 90 12.71 -7.31 1.36
CA GLY A 90 13.65 -8.03 0.51
C GLY A 90 14.69 -7.08 -0.10
N ALA A 91 14.79 -7.07 -1.43
CA ALA A 91 15.65 -6.14 -2.15
C ALA A 91 15.01 -4.75 -2.39
N GLY A 92 13.72 -4.57 -2.07
CA GLY A 92 13.01 -3.30 -2.22
C GLY A 92 13.33 -2.34 -1.08
N ARG A 93 13.62 -1.07 -1.40
CA ARG A 93 13.82 0.01 -0.46
C ARG A 93 13.20 1.29 -1.00
N VAL A 94 12.25 1.86 -0.25
CA VAL A 94 11.48 3.03 -0.68
C VAL A 94 11.58 4.12 0.37
N LEU A 95 12.13 5.26 -0.02
CA LEU A 95 12.15 6.48 0.80
C LEU A 95 10.83 7.23 0.59
N MET A 96 10.18 7.63 1.67
CA MET A 96 8.97 8.43 1.68
C MET A 96 9.16 9.64 2.57
N LYS A 97 8.90 10.84 2.01
CA LYS A 97 9.00 12.12 2.71
C LYS A 97 7.67 12.85 2.68
N PRO A 98 7.22 13.43 3.80
CA PRO A 98 6.03 14.27 3.80
C PRO A 98 6.24 15.49 2.90
N ALA A 99 5.16 16.01 2.33
CA ALA A 99 5.17 17.19 1.48
C ALA A 99 4.12 18.19 1.91
N ALA A 100 4.32 19.46 1.54
CA ALA A 100 3.36 20.52 1.78
C ALA A 100 2.07 20.27 0.98
N PRO A 101 0.90 20.72 1.47
CA PRO A 101 -0.36 20.65 0.71
C PRO A 101 -0.21 21.30 -0.66
N GLY A 102 -0.74 20.63 -1.69
CA GLY A 102 -0.64 21.09 -3.09
C GLY A 102 0.56 20.58 -3.87
N THR A 103 1.50 19.86 -3.24
CA THR A 103 2.64 19.24 -3.95
C THR A 103 2.20 18.08 -4.84
N GLY A 104 1.15 17.35 -4.45
CA GLY A 104 0.69 16.17 -5.15
C GLY A 104 1.52 14.91 -4.85
N VAL A 105 1.20 13.83 -5.53
CA VAL A 105 1.87 12.54 -5.38
C VAL A 105 3.06 12.45 -6.35
N ILE A 106 4.29 12.55 -5.79
CA ILE A 106 5.52 12.35 -6.54
C ILE A 106 6.06 10.96 -6.21
N ALA A 107 5.71 9.97 -7.04
CA ALA A 107 6.01 8.56 -6.81
C ALA A 107 6.16 7.78 -8.12
N GLY A 108 6.97 6.73 -8.09
CA GLY A 108 7.03 5.74 -9.17
C GLY A 108 5.74 4.91 -9.26
N GLY A 109 5.46 4.30 -10.40
CA GLY A 109 4.19 3.60 -10.68
C GLY A 109 3.67 2.70 -9.57
N PRO A 110 4.43 1.70 -9.11
CA PRO A 110 4.00 0.81 -8.02
C PRO A 110 3.75 1.51 -6.69
N VAL A 111 4.61 2.48 -6.32
CA VAL A 111 4.46 3.28 -5.10
C VAL A 111 3.25 4.20 -5.20
N ARG A 112 3.05 4.85 -6.35
CA ARG A 112 1.91 5.73 -6.63
C ARG A 112 0.59 4.99 -6.44
N ALA A 113 0.48 3.76 -6.96
CA ALA A 113 -0.72 2.96 -6.81
C ALA A 113 -1.10 2.73 -5.35
N VAL A 114 -0.12 2.43 -4.48
CA VAL A 114 -0.34 2.25 -3.03
C VAL A 114 -0.80 3.55 -2.38
N ILE A 115 -0.12 4.66 -2.68
CA ILE A 115 -0.35 5.97 -2.06
C ILE A 115 -1.72 6.55 -2.42
N GLU A 116 -2.12 6.45 -3.68
CA GLU A 116 -3.42 6.93 -4.15
C GLU A 116 -4.58 6.16 -3.50
N VAL A 117 -4.46 4.83 -3.42
CA VAL A 117 -5.47 3.96 -2.79
C VAL A 117 -5.51 4.15 -1.27
N ALA A 118 -4.39 4.51 -0.64
CA ALA A 118 -4.31 4.87 0.78
C ALA A 118 -4.92 6.25 1.11
N GLY A 119 -5.19 7.08 0.09
CA GLY A 119 -5.76 8.42 0.26
C GLY A 119 -4.77 9.53 0.59
N ILE A 120 -3.47 9.28 0.39
CA ILE A 120 -2.42 10.29 0.57
C ILE A 120 -2.39 11.18 -0.67
N LYS A 121 -2.51 12.50 -0.48
CA LYS A 121 -2.57 13.48 -1.57
C LYS A 121 -1.22 14.16 -1.83
N ASP A 122 -0.38 14.32 -0.80
CA ASP A 122 0.87 15.07 -0.89
C ASP A 122 2.03 14.27 -0.29
N ILE A 123 2.93 13.79 -1.14
CA ILE A 123 4.09 12.98 -0.72
C ILE A 123 5.18 13.00 -1.78
N ARG A 124 6.42 12.91 -1.34
CA ARG A 124 7.58 12.69 -2.21
C ARG A 124 8.22 11.35 -1.89
N THR A 125 8.44 10.53 -2.91
CA THR A 125 8.99 9.19 -2.74
C THR A 125 10.11 8.90 -3.73
N LYS A 126 10.99 7.97 -3.35
CA LYS A 126 12.04 7.46 -4.24
C LYS A 126 12.30 5.98 -3.96
N SER A 127 12.23 5.17 -5.00
CA SER A 127 12.74 3.79 -4.93
C SER A 127 14.26 3.80 -5.02
N LEU A 128 14.94 3.26 -4.00
CA LEU A 128 16.39 3.35 -3.86
C LEU A 128 17.16 2.12 -4.37
N ARG A 129 16.49 0.97 -4.49
CA ARG A 129 17.11 -0.30 -4.88
C ARG A 129 16.33 -1.00 -5.98
N SER A 130 15.64 -2.10 -5.65
CA SER A 130 14.93 -2.94 -6.62
C SER A 130 13.75 -2.21 -7.27
N ASN A 131 13.60 -2.41 -8.60
CA ASN A 131 12.44 -1.95 -9.36
C ASN A 131 11.36 -3.03 -9.51
N ASN A 132 11.51 -4.20 -8.86
CA ASN A 132 10.49 -5.24 -8.88
C ASN A 132 9.20 -4.73 -8.22
N PRO A 133 8.07 -4.65 -8.97
CA PRO A 133 6.83 -4.10 -8.43
C PRO A 133 6.34 -4.77 -7.14
N CYS A 134 6.50 -6.09 -7.01
CA CYS A 134 6.11 -6.81 -5.79
C CYS A 134 6.92 -6.36 -4.57
N ASN A 135 8.24 -6.21 -4.71
CA ASN A 135 9.09 -5.77 -3.62
C ASN A 135 8.85 -4.30 -3.26
N VAL A 136 8.65 -3.45 -4.28
CA VAL A 136 8.39 -2.01 -4.11
C VAL A 136 7.07 -1.79 -3.39
N VAL A 137 5.98 -2.46 -3.79
CA VAL A 137 4.67 -2.36 -3.13
C VAL A 137 4.76 -2.80 -1.66
N ARG A 138 5.39 -3.95 -1.39
CA ARG A 138 5.57 -4.45 -0.03
C ARG A 138 6.40 -3.52 0.83
N ALA A 139 7.52 -3.01 0.32
CA ALA A 139 8.37 -2.04 1.02
C ALA A 139 7.60 -0.73 1.31
N THR A 140 6.77 -0.26 0.36
CA THR A 140 5.95 0.94 0.58
C THR A 140 4.95 0.73 1.72
N ILE A 141 4.23 -0.40 1.71
CA ILE A 141 3.25 -0.72 2.77
C ILE A 141 3.95 -0.92 4.10
N ASP A 142 5.10 -1.59 4.13
CA ASP A 142 5.90 -1.75 5.36
C ASP A 142 6.29 -0.39 5.96
N GLY A 143 6.82 0.51 5.16
CA GLY A 143 7.14 1.85 5.61
C GLY A 143 5.91 2.63 6.13
N LEU A 144 4.79 2.59 5.41
CA LEU A 144 3.57 3.29 5.83
C LEU A 144 2.98 2.74 7.14
N VAL A 145 3.04 1.44 7.35
CA VAL A 145 2.58 0.80 8.61
C VAL A 145 3.47 1.15 9.79
N ASN A 146 4.78 1.30 9.56
CA ASN A 146 5.75 1.69 10.58
C ASN A 146 5.74 3.19 10.89
N CYS A 147 4.97 4.01 10.15
CA CYS A 147 4.74 5.40 10.50
C CYS A 147 3.98 5.51 11.83
N THR A 148 4.51 6.34 12.74
CA THR A 148 3.90 6.60 14.05
C THR A 148 3.28 7.98 14.08
N SER A 149 2.05 8.10 14.60
CA SER A 149 1.43 9.41 14.82
C SER A 149 1.96 10.06 16.09
N ALA A 150 1.89 11.39 16.16
CA ALA A 150 2.25 12.12 17.40
C ALA A 150 1.39 11.68 18.60
N LYS A 151 0.15 11.26 18.36
CA LYS A 151 -0.73 10.72 19.41
C LYS A 151 -0.21 9.39 19.97
N ASP A 152 0.26 8.48 19.11
CA ASP A 152 0.79 7.19 19.52
C ASP A 152 2.09 7.36 20.32
N VAL A 153 2.95 8.31 19.90
CA VAL A 153 4.18 8.65 20.63
C VAL A 153 3.86 9.27 21.99
N ALA A 154 2.90 10.18 22.04
CA ALA A 154 2.44 10.81 23.29
C ALA A 154 1.93 9.76 24.28
N ALA A 155 1.08 8.84 23.82
CA ALA A 155 0.56 7.74 24.63
C ALA A 155 1.68 6.83 25.17
N LYS A 156 2.67 6.47 24.32
CA LYS A 156 3.81 5.65 24.71
C LYS A 156 4.73 6.33 25.74
N ARG A 157 4.85 7.66 25.68
CA ARG A 157 5.71 8.46 26.58
C ARG A 157 4.99 9.00 27.81
N GLY A 158 3.67 8.83 27.91
CA GLY A 158 2.84 9.41 28.98
C GLY A 158 2.83 10.94 29.00
N LYS A 159 3.01 11.59 27.83
CA LYS A 159 3.07 13.05 27.67
C LYS A 159 1.92 13.55 26.79
N SER A 160 1.64 14.85 26.88
CA SER A 160 0.67 15.47 25.98
C SER A 160 1.22 15.62 24.56
N VAL A 161 0.33 15.66 23.55
CA VAL A 161 0.74 15.86 22.15
C VAL A 161 1.45 17.20 21.96
N LYS A 162 1.07 18.24 22.75
CA LYS A 162 1.70 19.56 22.71
C LYS A 162 3.16 19.49 23.16
N GLU A 163 3.47 18.73 24.21
CA GLU A 163 4.84 18.54 24.71
C GLU A 163 5.72 17.71 23.75
N ILE A 164 5.13 16.93 22.86
CA ILE A 164 5.86 16.15 21.86
C ILE A 164 6.21 17.00 20.63
N LEU A 165 5.31 17.91 20.26
CA LEU A 165 5.48 18.73 19.05
C LEU A 165 6.20 20.06 19.29
N GLY A 166 6.33 20.47 20.55
CA GLY A 166 6.91 21.75 20.96
C GLY A 166 5.88 22.85 21.00
#